data_bb999162f1d868a259e749bb102065f8
#
_entry.id   bb999162f1d868a259e749bb102065f8
#
_cell.length_a   1.000
_cell.length_b   1.000
_cell.length_c   1.000
_cell.angle_alpha   90.00
_cell.angle_beta   90.00
_cell.angle_gamma   90.00
#
_symmetry.space_group_name_H-M   'P 1'
#
loop_
_entity.id
_entity.type
_entity.pdbx_description
1 polymer ?
#
loop_
_entity_poly.entity_id
_entity_poly.type
_entity_poly.pdbx_seq_one_letter_code
_entity_poly.pdbx_strand_id
1 'polypeptide(L)'
;MNRRLFTSVLFACLLPCMVQAQQAVFRFAQLTDIHLSPNNPNPTEDLLRSIAQINATDSIDFVLVTGDIAEEGDRATMEKVKSCLDLLKVKYYVVLGNHETKWSDSGCTAFGEIFGGERFEFEHKGFLFLGFNSGPLMRMAYGHVVPQDIRWMTETMDRYNAGNSRPDKPVILVTHYPMTEGDVDNWYEVTDAVRPYNIRLFIGGHYHRDRDLRYDGIPGILMRSNLRDKDEKPGYGIYEITEDSILVYTQRIGEPKRQWAAFSLTDSYYDRNGKAQKYPDFSVNKEYAQVQEQWIVQTGAGIYCSPAVEKDKVFVGDDLGRLTAYALKNGKKLWSFQSGKRIVGTPAVSEGIVVFGSADCKIYGLDAQNGNLLWTVEAAEPVLGAVTIENSIAYIGASDHTFRAVNIRTGEVKWAFAGVRGYIETKPLVTDNKVIFLSLIHIS
;
A
#
# COMPACT_ATOMS: atom_id res chain seq x y z
N MET A 1 -84.00 17.42 36.55
CA MET A 1 -83.34 16.65 35.39
C MET A 1 -81.89 17.06 35.38
N ASN A 2 -81.04 16.29 36.10
CA ASN A 2 -79.59 16.56 36.21
C ASN A 2 -78.84 15.63 35.33
N ARG A 3 -78.16 16.17 34.28
CA ARG A 3 -77.19 15.43 33.47
C ARG A 3 -75.81 15.55 34.09
N ARG A 4 -75.24 14.44 34.57
CA ARG A 4 -73.87 14.34 35.00
C ARG A 4 -73.02 14.04 33.76
N LEU A 5 -72.08 14.95 33.40
CA LEU A 5 -71.00 14.67 32.44
C LEU A 5 -69.92 13.80 33.14
N PHE A 6 -69.66 12.65 32.62
CA PHE A 6 -68.42 11.87 32.94
C PHE A 6 -67.32 12.30 32.02
N THR A 7 -66.26 12.91 32.55
CA THR A 7 -65.01 13.22 31.84
C THR A 7 -64.04 12.04 32.05
N SER A 8 -63.86 11.22 31.02
CA SER A 8 -62.82 10.18 31.03
C SER A 8 -61.45 10.79 30.71
N VAL A 9 -60.53 10.79 31.67
CA VAL A 9 -59.15 11.17 31.50
C VAL A 9 -58.38 9.96 31.03
N LEU A 10 -57.95 9.95 29.77
CA LEU A 10 -57.08 8.92 29.20
C LEU A 10 -55.65 9.25 29.65
N PHE A 11 -55.10 8.44 30.57
CA PHE A 11 -53.68 8.47 30.94
C PHE A 11 -52.89 7.66 29.86
N ALA A 12 -52.26 8.38 28.94
CA ALA A 12 -51.29 7.78 28.01
C ALA A 12 -49.99 7.52 28.77
N CYS A 13 -49.73 6.28 29.15
CA CYS A 13 -48.41 5.85 29.63
C CYS A 13 -47.41 5.90 28.48
N LEU A 14 -46.64 6.98 28.43
CA LEU A 14 -45.40 7.05 27.67
C LEU A 14 -44.36 6.16 28.36
N LEU A 15 -44.28 4.89 27.94
CA LEU A 15 -43.13 4.03 28.26
C LEU A 15 -41.90 4.61 27.52
N PRO A 16 -40.84 5.02 28.23
CA PRO A 16 -39.62 5.35 27.57
C PRO A 16 -39.06 4.11 26.93
N CYS A 17 -39.00 4.04 25.61
CA CYS A 17 -38.23 3.03 24.90
C CYS A 17 -36.77 3.24 25.32
N MET A 18 -36.31 2.51 26.33
CA MET A 18 -34.89 2.40 26.61
C MET A 18 -34.29 1.61 25.46
N VAL A 19 -33.69 2.34 24.51
CA VAL A 19 -32.77 1.71 23.55
C VAL A 19 -31.61 1.18 24.38
N GLN A 20 -31.61 -0.11 24.66
CA GLN A 20 -30.53 -0.76 25.36
C GLN A 20 -29.32 -0.68 24.41
N ALA A 21 -28.28 0.06 24.81
CA ALA A 21 -27.06 0.13 24.04
C ALA A 21 -26.50 -1.29 23.87
N GLN A 22 -26.37 -1.73 22.63
CA GLN A 22 -25.88 -3.05 22.30
C GLN A 22 -24.44 -3.20 22.78
N GLN A 23 -24.12 -4.25 23.50
CA GLN A 23 -22.78 -4.46 24.05
C GLN A 23 -21.80 -4.80 22.91
N ALA A 24 -20.69 -4.09 22.82
CA ALA A 24 -19.64 -4.40 21.85
C ALA A 24 -18.98 -5.75 22.14
N VAL A 25 -18.86 -6.59 21.11
CA VAL A 25 -18.13 -7.86 21.17
C VAL A 25 -16.63 -7.60 21.24
N PHE A 26 -16.15 -6.62 20.49
CA PHE A 26 -14.78 -6.11 20.57
C PHE A 26 -14.67 -4.69 20.02
N ARG A 27 -13.54 -4.04 20.32
CA ARG A 27 -13.23 -2.69 19.86
C ARG A 27 -11.81 -2.62 19.32
N PHE A 28 -11.60 -1.77 18.34
CA PHE A 28 -10.27 -1.41 17.91
C PHE A 28 -10.19 0.07 17.56
N ALA A 29 -8.96 0.61 17.61
CA ALA A 29 -8.71 1.98 17.18
C ALA A 29 -8.06 2.01 15.80
N GLN A 30 -8.21 3.14 15.09
CA GLN A 30 -7.53 3.42 13.84
C GLN A 30 -6.75 4.73 13.97
N LEU A 31 -5.44 4.66 13.73
CA LEU A 31 -4.57 5.81 13.48
C LEU A 31 -4.28 5.87 11.97
N THR A 32 -4.21 7.06 11.40
CA THR A 32 -3.90 7.25 9.99
C THR A 32 -3.32 8.63 9.73
N ASP A 33 -2.58 8.79 8.65
CA ASP A 33 -2.06 10.08 8.20
C ASP A 33 -1.37 10.82 9.36
N ILE A 34 -0.39 10.15 9.96
CA ILE A 34 0.38 10.62 11.12
C ILE A 34 1.38 11.69 10.68
N HIS A 35 2.00 11.52 9.50
CA HIS A 35 2.96 12.44 8.88
C HIS A 35 4.06 12.90 9.84
N LEU A 36 4.66 11.95 10.57
CA LEU A 36 5.78 12.27 11.43
C LEU A 36 6.94 12.80 10.58
N SER A 37 7.52 13.91 11.02
CA SER A 37 8.59 14.60 10.31
C SER A 37 9.70 15.01 11.26
N PRO A 38 10.98 14.91 10.87
CA PRO A 38 12.10 15.39 11.68
C PRO A 38 12.09 16.92 11.86
N ASN A 39 11.47 17.64 10.92
CA ASN A 39 11.44 19.11 10.90
C ASN A 39 10.23 19.72 11.63
N ASN A 40 9.25 18.89 12.01
CA ASN A 40 8.03 19.33 12.71
C ASN A 40 7.75 18.42 13.90
N PRO A 41 7.81 18.91 15.15
CA PRO A 41 7.55 18.09 16.33
C PRO A 41 6.05 17.80 16.55
N ASN A 42 5.13 18.57 15.95
CA ASN A 42 3.69 18.48 16.23
C ASN A 42 3.11 17.07 15.92
N PRO A 43 3.38 16.43 14.78
CA PRO A 43 2.89 15.09 14.52
C PRO A 43 3.33 14.05 15.56
N THR A 44 4.57 14.16 16.07
CA THR A 44 5.06 13.28 17.14
C THR A 44 4.26 13.50 18.44
N GLU A 45 4.03 14.75 18.82
CA GLU A 45 3.22 15.08 19.99
C GLU A 45 1.78 14.58 19.84
N ASP A 46 1.17 14.79 18.67
CA ASP A 46 -0.19 14.34 18.37
C ASP A 46 -0.33 12.83 18.47
N LEU A 47 0.62 12.08 17.91
CA LEU A 47 0.66 10.64 18.00
C LEU A 47 0.77 10.16 19.46
N LEU A 48 1.67 10.76 20.25
CA LEU A 48 1.86 10.39 21.66
C LEU A 48 0.61 10.70 22.51
N ARG A 49 -0.08 11.80 22.25
CA ARG A 49 -1.35 12.13 22.91
C ARG A 49 -2.44 11.12 22.57
N SER A 50 -2.54 10.72 21.30
CA SER A 50 -3.49 9.70 20.85
C SER A 50 -3.18 8.33 21.46
N ILE A 51 -1.92 7.90 21.48
CA ILE A 51 -1.47 6.65 22.14
C ILE A 51 -1.79 6.67 23.63
N ALA A 52 -1.55 7.78 24.32
CA ALA A 52 -1.86 7.91 25.75
C ALA A 52 -3.34 7.73 26.01
N GLN A 53 -4.22 8.34 25.19
CA GLN A 53 -5.68 8.20 25.31
C GLN A 53 -6.16 6.80 24.94
N ILE A 54 -5.63 6.17 23.87
CA ILE A 54 -5.92 4.79 23.51
C ILE A 54 -5.57 3.85 24.67
N ASN A 55 -4.38 4.02 25.27
CA ASN A 55 -3.91 3.23 26.41
C ASN A 55 -4.74 3.42 27.68
N ALA A 56 -5.45 4.55 27.81
CA ALA A 56 -6.36 4.86 28.91
C ALA A 56 -7.81 4.48 28.62
N THR A 57 -8.12 4.09 27.38
CA THR A 57 -9.47 3.65 26.96
C THR A 57 -9.62 2.16 27.22
N ASP A 58 -10.60 1.81 28.04
CA ASP A 58 -10.87 0.40 28.32
C ASP A 58 -11.35 -0.37 27.09
N SER A 59 -10.93 -1.62 27.00
CA SER A 59 -11.45 -2.59 26.00
C SER A 59 -11.10 -2.26 24.53
N ILE A 60 -9.98 -1.60 24.26
CA ILE A 60 -9.38 -1.60 22.92
C ILE A 60 -8.56 -2.88 22.77
N ASP A 61 -8.92 -3.74 21.81
CA ASP A 61 -8.26 -5.04 21.61
C ASP A 61 -6.97 -4.90 20.77
N PHE A 62 -6.94 -3.99 19.78
CA PHE A 62 -5.78 -3.72 18.93
C PHE A 62 -5.92 -2.35 18.23
N VAL A 63 -4.87 -1.94 17.52
CA VAL A 63 -4.83 -0.70 16.71
C VAL A 63 -4.50 -1.03 15.27
N LEU A 64 -5.24 -0.45 14.32
CA LEU A 64 -4.88 -0.41 12.90
C LEU A 64 -4.22 0.93 12.60
N VAL A 65 -3.14 0.92 11.84
CA VAL A 65 -2.44 2.11 11.36
C VAL A 65 -2.47 2.08 9.84
N THR A 66 -3.27 2.98 9.26
CA THR A 66 -3.65 2.90 7.85
C THR A 66 -2.84 3.85 6.96
N GLY A 67 -1.52 3.83 7.12
CA GLY A 67 -0.56 4.49 6.22
C GLY A 67 -0.33 5.98 6.49
N ASP A 68 0.54 6.57 5.68
CA ASP A 68 1.09 7.93 5.81
C ASP A 68 1.59 8.20 7.23
N ILE A 69 2.42 7.26 7.72
CA ILE A 69 2.96 7.32 9.08
C ILE A 69 4.10 8.32 9.20
N ALA A 70 4.86 8.51 8.11
CA ALA A 70 5.96 9.46 7.98
C ALA A 70 5.66 10.47 6.86
N GLU A 71 6.20 11.69 6.95
CA GLU A 71 6.10 12.68 5.87
C GLU A 71 6.94 12.28 4.65
N GLU A 72 8.07 11.62 4.90
CA GLU A 72 8.94 10.99 3.90
C GLU A 72 9.16 9.53 4.31
N GLY A 73 9.24 8.65 3.32
CA GLY A 73 9.38 7.21 3.55
C GLY A 73 10.81 6.79 3.91
N ASP A 74 11.54 7.60 4.65
CA ASP A 74 12.90 7.31 5.11
C ASP A 74 12.91 6.40 6.35
N ARG A 75 13.95 5.57 6.43
CA ARG A 75 14.11 4.58 7.49
C ARG A 75 14.08 5.20 8.90
N ALA A 76 14.83 6.29 9.11
CA ALA A 76 14.99 6.87 10.44
C ALA A 76 13.67 7.41 11.01
N THR A 77 12.87 8.06 10.15
CA THR A 77 11.55 8.55 10.51
C THR A 77 10.59 7.39 10.81
N MET A 78 10.58 6.33 9.98
CA MET A 78 9.75 5.15 10.23
C MET A 78 10.14 4.42 11.52
N GLU A 79 11.43 4.29 11.84
CA GLU A 79 11.91 3.72 13.11
C GLU A 79 11.45 4.56 14.31
N LYS A 80 11.43 5.88 14.19
CA LYS A 80 10.88 6.77 15.22
C LYS A 80 9.37 6.58 15.38
N VAL A 81 8.61 6.46 14.29
CA VAL A 81 7.18 6.12 14.37
C VAL A 81 6.98 4.81 15.10
N LYS A 82 7.76 3.78 14.72
CA LYS A 82 7.70 2.48 15.38
C LYS A 82 7.95 2.60 16.89
N SER A 83 8.97 3.36 17.29
CA SER A 83 9.27 3.56 18.72
C SER A 83 8.13 4.24 19.48
N CYS A 84 7.37 5.13 18.84
CA CYS A 84 6.16 5.70 19.42
C CYS A 84 5.03 4.66 19.50
N LEU A 85 4.77 3.92 18.42
CA LEU A 85 3.72 2.90 18.38
C LEU A 85 3.97 1.76 19.38
N ASP A 86 5.22 1.44 19.64
CA ASP A 86 5.63 0.42 20.66
C ASP A 86 5.24 0.83 22.11
N LEU A 87 4.81 2.08 22.34
CA LEU A 87 4.19 2.52 23.60
C LEU A 87 2.73 2.10 23.76
N LEU A 88 2.08 1.60 22.71
CA LEU A 88 0.76 1.01 22.80
C LEU A 88 0.78 -0.24 23.68
N LYS A 89 -0.22 -0.37 24.57
CA LYS A 89 -0.37 -1.55 25.43
C LYS A 89 -1.01 -2.74 24.73
N VAL A 90 -1.51 -2.56 23.52
CA VAL A 90 -2.16 -3.56 22.69
C VAL A 90 -1.39 -3.73 21.38
N LYS A 91 -1.62 -4.84 20.67
CA LYS A 91 -1.03 -5.05 19.35
C LYS A 91 -1.46 -3.97 18.36
N TYR A 92 -0.59 -3.63 17.44
CA TYR A 92 -0.91 -2.79 16.32
C TYR A 92 -0.48 -3.44 15.00
N TYR A 93 -1.14 -3.04 13.91
CA TYR A 93 -0.89 -3.53 12.55
C TYR A 93 -0.84 -2.33 11.62
N VAL A 94 0.17 -2.27 10.77
CA VAL A 94 0.46 -1.10 9.93
C VAL A 94 0.41 -1.50 8.46
N VAL A 95 -0.20 -0.66 7.62
CA VAL A 95 -0.04 -0.71 6.17
C VAL A 95 0.69 0.55 5.68
N LEU A 96 1.29 0.47 4.50
CA LEU A 96 1.92 1.63 3.85
C LEU A 96 0.88 2.61 3.35
N GLY A 97 1.21 3.90 3.40
CA GLY A 97 0.55 4.96 2.66
C GLY A 97 1.37 5.40 1.45
N ASN A 98 0.91 6.45 0.77
CA ASN A 98 1.65 6.96 -0.39
C ASN A 98 2.95 7.69 0.01
N HIS A 99 3.06 8.20 1.20
CA HIS A 99 4.30 8.82 1.69
C HIS A 99 5.41 7.79 1.88
N GLU A 100 5.10 6.59 2.37
CA GLU A 100 6.07 5.50 2.50
C GLU A 100 6.41 4.83 1.16
N THR A 101 5.51 4.88 0.18
CA THR A 101 5.73 4.19 -1.10
C THR A 101 6.32 5.11 -2.17
N LYS A 102 5.78 6.31 -2.31
CA LYS A 102 6.15 7.28 -3.33
C LYS A 102 7.49 7.94 -3.05
N TRP A 103 7.83 8.16 -1.78
CA TRP A 103 9.02 8.85 -1.33
C TRP A 103 10.05 7.91 -0.70
N SER A 104 9.96 6.61 -0.97
CA SER A 104 10.84 5.59 -0.40
C SER A 104 12.20 5.58 -1.09
N ASP A 105 13.25 5.81 -0.34
CA ASP A 105 14.65 5.61 -0.75
C ASP A 105 15.06 4.14 -0.83
N SER A 106 14.28 3.27 -0.20
CA SER A 106 14.51 1.83 -0.13
C SER A 106 13.61 1.00 -1.07
N GLY A 107 12.73 1.65 -1.86
CA GLY A 107 11.71 0.95 -2.61
C GLY A 107 10.78 0.13 -1.70
N CYS A 108 10.37 0.69 -0.57
CA CYS A 108 9.53 0.11 0.49
C CYS A 108 10.18 -1.02 1.31
N THR A 109 11.39 -1.48 1.01
CA THR A 109 11.99 -2.61 1.73
C THR A 109 12.27 -2.29 3.19
N ALA A 110 12.62 -1.04 3.53
CA ALA A 110 12.82 -0.59 4.90
C ALA A 110 11.53 -0.71 5.75
N PHE A 111 10.37 -0.40 5.17
CA PHE A 111 9.09 -0.59 5.86
C PHE A 111 8.87 -2.06 6.25
N GLY A 112 9.08 -2.97 5.29
CA GLY A 112 8.95 -4.40 5.55
C GLY A 112 9.88 -4.92 6.65
N GLU A 113 11.11 -4.42 6.70
CA GLU A 113 12.09 -4.75 7.75
C GLU A 113 11.70 -4.20 9.13
N ILE A 114 11.16 -2.99 9.18
CA ILE A 114 10.78 -2.31 10.43
C ILE A 114 9.48 -2.88 11.01
N PHE A 115 8.46 -3.09 10.18
CA PHE A 115 7.11 -3.50 10.62
C PHE A 115 6.79 -4.98 10.37
N GLY A 116 7.73 -5.75 9.81
CA GLY A 116 7.58 -7.20 9.63
C GLY A 116 6.92 -7.63 8.32
N GLY A 117 6.68 -6.70 7.40
CA GLY A 117 6.12 -6.96 6.07
C GLY A 117 5.31 -5.79 5.54
N GLU A 118 4.97 -5.83 4.25
CA GLU A 118 4.11 -4.84 3.60
C GLU A 118 2.62 -5.23 3.67
N ARG A 119 2.33 -6.42 4.20
CA ARG A 119 1.00 -7.03 4.37
C ARG A 119 0.88 -7.61 5.75
N PHE A 120 -0.37 -7.72 6.22
CA PHE A 120 -0.67 -8.49 7.43
C PHE A 120 -1.97 -9.28 7.25
N GLU A 121 -2.08 -10.40 7.97
CA GLU A 121 -3.31 -11.16 8.17
C GLU A 121 -3.43 -11.55 9.63
N PHE A 122 -4.62 -11.44 10.18
CA PHE A 122 -4.94 -11.99 11.48
C PHE A 122 -6.44 -12.23 11.63
N GLU A 123 -6.79 -13.15 12.52
CA GLU A 123 -8.16 -13.37 12.93
C GLU A 123 -8.41 -12.82 14.33
N HIS A 124 -9.53 -12.13 14.52
CA HIS A 124 -9.97 -11.66 15.82
C HIS A 124 -11.47 -11.86 15.99
N LYS A 125 -11.84 -12.66 17.00
CA LYS A 125 -13.26 -12.97 17.38
C LYS A 125 -14.14 -13.30 16.17
N GLY A 126 -13.63 -14.10 15.24
CA GLY A 126 -14.34 -14.59 14.07
C GLY A 126 -14.34 -13.67 12.85
N PHE A 127 -13.66 -12.53 12.91
CA PHE A 127 -13.39 -11.66 11.77
C PHE A 127 -11.98 -11.90 11.24
N LEU A 128 -11.85 -11.92 9.92
CA LEU A 128 -10.56 -11.89 9.23
C LEU A 128 -10.20 -10.44 8.88
N PHE A 129 -8.99 -10.04 9.24
CA PHE A 129 -8.40 -8.73 8.89
C PHE A 129 -7.25 -8.95 7.92
N LEU A 130 -7.29 -8.27 6.76
CA LEU A 130 -6.22 -8.28 5.76
C LEU A 130 -5.77 -6.86 5.47
N GLY A 131 -4.49 -6.58 5.72
CA GLY A 131 -3.86 -5.31 5.35
C GLY A 131 -2.95 -5.48 4.15
N PHE A 132 -3.01 -4.56 3.19
CA PHE A 132 -2.23 -4.61 1.97
C PHE A 132 -1.83 -3.22 1.48
N ASN A 133 -0.79 -3.19 0.63
CA ASN A 133 -0.29 -1.97 0.03
C ASN A 133 -1.19 -1.54 -1.15
N SER A 134 -1.62 -0.29 -1.15
CA SER A 134 -2.39 0.32 -2.25
C SER A 134 -1.73 1.60 -2.79
N GLY A 135 -0.59 1.96 -2.25
CA GLY A 135 0.09 3.19 -2.62
C GLY A 135 0.85 3.08 -3.95
N PRO A 136 1.13 4.22 -4.60
CA PRO A 136 1.98 4.22 -5.77
C PRO A 136 3.41 3.90 -5.37
N LEU A 137 4.14 3.13 -6.19
CA LEU A 137 5.57 2.99 -6.04
C LEU A 137 6.30 3.98 -6.95
N MET A 138 7.44 4.52 -6.48
CA MET A 138 8.36 5.30 -7.32
C MET A 138 7.72 6.46 -8.11
N ARG A 139 7.05 7.38 -7.46
CA ARG A 139 6.50 8.59 -8.10
C ARG A 139 5.36 8.36 -9.10
N MET A 140 4.73 7.20 -9.11
CA MET A 140 3.48 7.02 -9.86
C MET A 140 2.41 8.00 -9.37
N ALA A 141 1.49 8.39 -10.26
CA ALA A 141 0.43 9.33 -9.91
C ALA A 141 -0.65 8.67 -9.05
N TYR A 142 -1.07 7.47 -9.46
CA TYR A 142 -2.13 6.69 -8.82
C TYR A 142 -1.56 5.56 -7.99
N GLY A 143 -2.31 5.13 -6.99
CA GLY A 143 -2.08 3.87 -6.31
C GLY A 143 -2.27 2.68 -7.24
N HIS A 144 -1.68 1.57 -6.89
CA HIS A 144 -1.77 0.30 -7.63
C HIS A 144 -1.67 -0.87 -6.66
N VAL A 145 -2.61 -1.79 -6.73
CA VAL A 145 -2.52 -3.05 -5.97
C VAL A 145 -1.91 -4.11 -6.85
N VAL A 146 -0.71 -4.54 -6.49
CA VAL A 146 0.05 -5.48 -7.32
C VAL A 146 -0.62 -6.85 -7.43
N PRO A 147 -0.49 -7.58 -8.57
CA PRO A 147 -1.18 -8.84 -8.79
C PRO A 147 -0.92 -9.91 -7.73
N GLN A 148 0.28 -9.94 -7.15
CA GLN A 148 0.61 -10.87 -6.06
C GLN A 148 -0.14 -10.57 -4.77
N ASP A 149 -0.53 -9.32 -4.49
CA ASP A 149 -1.31 -8.95 -3.31
C ASP A 149 -2.79 -9.30 -3.51
N ILE A 150 -3.33 -9.04 -4.71
CA ILE A 150 -4.69 -9.47 -5.06
C ILE A 150 -4.82 -10.99 -4.91
N ARG A 151 -3.88 -11.75 -5.45
CA ARG A 151 -3.86 -13.20 -5.33
C ARG A 151 -3.72 -13.65 -3.88
N TRP A 152 -2.80 -13.07 -3.10
CA TRP A 152 -2.63 -13.38 -1.69
C TRP A 152 -3.91 -13.14 -0.87
N MET A 153 -4.64 -12.05 -1.11
CA MET A 153 -5.91 -11.80 -0.44
C MET A 153 -6.93 -12.90 -0.72
N THR A 154 -7.11 -13.27 -1.99
CA THR A 154 -8.08 -14.32 -2.37
C THR A 154 -7.69 -15.70 -1.81
N GLU A 155 -6.42 -16.10 -1.95
CA GLU A 155 -5.90 -17.35 -1.38
C GLU A 155 -6.04 -17.40 0.15
N THR A 156 -5.84 -16.27 0.84
CA THR A 156 -6.01 -16.18 2.28
C THR A 156 -7.49 -16.35 2.67
N MET A 157 -8.39 -15.64 1.99
CA MET A 157 -9.83 -15.77 2.26
C MET A 157 -10.34 -17.19 1.96
N ASP A 158 -9.87 -17.82 0.89
CA ASP A 158 -10.18 -19.22 0.57
C ASP A 158 -9.70 -20.17 1.68
N ARG A 159 -8.46 -20.02 2.13
CA ARG A 159 -7.88 -20.82 3.22
C ARG A 159 -8.69 -20.67 4.51
N TYR A 160 -9.10 -19.46 4.85
CA TYR A 160 -9.91 -19.19 6.04
C TYR A 160 -11.31 -19.78 5.94
N ASN A 161 -11.93 -19.77 4.76
CA ASN A 161 -13.25 -20.34 4.54
C ASN A 161 -13.23 -21.87 4.55
N ALA A 162 -12.20 -22.50 3.98
CA ALA A 162 -12.09 -23.96 3.86
C ALA A 162 -11.93 -24.69 5.21
N GLY A 163 -11.32 -24.03 6.20
CA GLY A 163 -10.97 -24.66 7.50
C GLY A 163 -12.06 -24.58 8.58
N ASN A 164 -13.26 -24.08 8.29
CA ASN A 164 -14.21 -23.69 9.34
C ASN A 164 -15.63 -24.24 9.19
N SER A 165 -16.27 -24.48 10.35
CA SER A 165 -17.71 -24.73 10.47
C SER A 165 -18.61 -23.55 10.04
N ARG A 166 -18.04 -22.37 9.76
CA ARG A 166 -18.71 -21.20 9.16
C ARG A 166 -17.98 -20.83 7.87
N PRO A 167 -18.46 -21.27 6.71
CA PRO A 167 -17.77 -21.06 5.43
C PRO A 167 -17.84 -19.62 4.90
N ASP A 168 -18.38 -18.66 5.65
CA ASP A 168 -18.61 -17.29 5.22
C ASP A 168 -18.18 -16.28 6.29
N LYS A 169 -16.89 -16.31 6.65
CA LYS A 169 -16.36 -15.39 7.66
C LYS A 169 -16.42 -13.93 7.19
N PRO A 170 -16.81 -13.02 8.08
CA PRO A 170 -16.73 -11.59 7.79
C PRO A 170 -15.27 -11.16 7.66
N VAL A 171 -14.99 -10.39 6.60
CA VAL A 171 -13.66 -9.88 6.27
C VAL A 171 -13.65 -8.35 6.36
N ILE A 172 -12.62 -7.81 6.98
CA ILE A 172 -12.28 -6.38 6.96
C ILE A 172 -10.97 -6.23 6.20
N LEU A 173 -11.00 -5.41 5.16
CA LEU A 173 -9.85 -5.07 4.34
C LEU A 173 -9.28 -3.73 4.80
N VAL A 174 -7.96 -3.65 4.95
CA VAL A 174 -7.25 -2.49 5.47
C VAL A 174 -6.24 -2.02 4.46
N THR A 175 -6.34 -0.75 4.07
CA THR A 175 -5.50 -0.14 3.06
C THR A 175 -5.32 1.34 3.38
N HIS A 176 -4.56 2.08 2.58
CA HIS A 176 -4.46 3.53 2.74
C HIS A 176 -5.37 4.27 1.75
N TYR A 177 -5.19 4.04 0.45
CA TYR A 177 -6.00 4.65 -0.59
C TYR A 177 -7.42 4.09 -0.64
N PRO A 178 -8.43 4.92 -0.95
CA PRO A 178 -9.75 4.43 -1.31
C PRO A 178 -9.69 3.65 -2.65
N MET A 179 -10.48 2.57 -2.75
CA MET A 179 -10.57 1.77 -3.98
C MET A 179 -11.47 2.45 -5.00
N THR A 180 -11.05 3.63 -5.50
CA THR A 180 -11.79 4.44 -6.46
C THR A 180 -10.95 4.78 -7.70
N GLU A 181 -11.63 5.08 -8.80
CA GLU A 181 -11.04 5.42 -10.10
C GLU A 181 -10.01 6.57 -10.01
N GLY A 182 -10.22 7.52 -9.09
CA GLY A 182 -9.34 8.69 -8.94
C GLY A 182 -8.09 8.43 -8.09
N ASP A 183 -8.01 7.29 -7.41
CA ASP A 183 -6.98 7.01 -6.40
C ASP A 183 -6.15 5.77 -6.73
N VAL A 184 -6.78 4.68 -7.18
CA VAL A 184 -6.10 3.41 -7.52
C VAL A 184 -6.45 3.03 -8.95
N ASP A 185 -5.47 2.87 -9.81
CA ASP A 185 -5.68 2.66 -11.26
C ASP A 185 -6.35 1.31 -11.58
N ASN A 186 -6.11 0.29 -10.76
CA ASN A 186 -6.71 -1.03 -10.92
C ASN A 186 -7.74 -1.37 -9.82
N TRP A 187 -8.46 -0.36 -9.31
CA TRP A 187 -9.49 -0.53 -8.26
C TRP A 187 -10.50 -1.64 -8.60
N TYR A 188 -10.88 -1.74 -9.89
CA TYR A 188 -11.86 -2.69 -10.38
C TYR A 188 -11.37 -4.15 -10.30
N GLU A 189 -10.06 -4.39 -10.51
CA GLU A 189 -9.47 -5.73 -10.34
C GLU A 189 -9.54 -6.17 -8.87
N VAL A 190 -9.30 -5.24 -7.94
CA VAL A 190 -9.39 -5.50 -6.50
C VAL A 190 -10.84 -5.79 -6.11
N THR A 191 -11.77 -4.91 -6.48
CA THR A 191 -13.20 -5.06 -6.11
C THR A 191 -13.80 -6.32 -6.71
N ASP A 192 -13.47 -6.69 -7.95
CA ASP A 192 -13.90 -7.93 -8.58
C ASP A 192 -13.32 -9.16 -7.88
N ALA A 193 -12.03 -9.14 -7.54
CA ALA A 193 -11.37 -10.28 -6.90
C ALA A 193 -11.94 -10.58 -5.49
N VAL A 194 -12.26 -9.53 -4.71
CA VAL A 194 -12.76 -9.71 -3.35
C VAL A 194 -14.29 -9.85 -3.27
N ARG A 195 -15.03 -9.53 -4.32
CA ARG A 195 -16.49 -9.55 -4.36
C ARG A 195 -17.13 -10.88 -3.97
N PRO A 196 -16.60 -12.06 -4.33
CA PRO A 196 -17.20 -13.35 -3.93
C PRO A 196 -17.22 -13.57 -2.40
N TYR A 197 -16.41 -12.83 -1.65
CA TYR A 197 -16.23 -13.01 -0.22
C TYR A 197 -17.13 -12.09 0.60
N ASN A 198 -17.24 -12.37 1.90
CA ASN A 198 -18.08 -11.61 2.83
C ASN A 198 -17.35 -10.36 3.35
N ILE A 199 -17.05 -9.41 2.44
CA ILE A 199 -16.39 -8.17 2.83
C ILE A 199 -17.38 -7.27 3.55
N ARG A 200 -17.09 -6.95 4.80
CA ARG A 200 -17.94 -6.08 5.64
C ARG A 200 -17.52 -4.62 5.59
N LEU A 201 -16.20 -4.38 5.42
CA LEU A 201 -15.69 -3.02 5.40
C LEU A 201 -14.29 -2.97 4.75
N PHE A 202 -14.04 -1.94 3.95
CA PHE A 202 -12.70 -1.41 3.68
C PHE A 202 -12.41 -0.26 4.65
N ILE A 203 -11.22 -0.26 5.25
CA ILE A 203 -10.75 0.79 6.16
C ILE A 203 -9.52 1.44 5.55
N GLY A 204 -9.55 2.78 5.42
CA GLY A 204 -8.45 3.56 4.84
C GLY A 204 -8.26 4.94 5.47
N GLY A 205 -7.34 5.72 4.88
CA GLY A 205 -7.00 7.09 5.26
C GLY A 205 -6.97 8.02 4.05
N HIS A 206 -5.83 8.69 3.82
CA HIS A 206 -5.46 9.49 2.66
C HIS A 206 -6.13 10.87 2.53
N TYR A 207 -7.44 10.99 2.78
CA TYR A 207 -8.12 12.26 2.58
C TYR A 207 -8.20 13.13 3.83
N HIS A 208 -7.63 12.71 4.95
CA HIS A 208 -7.62 13.40 6.23
C HIS A 208 -9.02 13.76 6.74
N ARG A 209 -10.05 13.03 6.32
CA ARG A 209 -11.46 13.30 6.65
C ARG A 209 -12.25 12.03 6.83
N ASP A 210 -13.22 12.08 7.73
CA ASP A 210 -14.23 11.05 7.88
C ASP A 210 -15.09 10.98 6.60
N ARG A 211 -15.14 9.83 5.94
CA ARG A 211 -15.98 9.57 4.76
C ARG A 211 -16.54 8.16 4.77
N ASP A 212 -17.82 8.04 4.48
CA ASP A 212 -18.50 6.79 4.14
C ASP A 212 -18.54 6.68 2.61
N LEU A 213 -17.99 5.60 2.08
CA LEU A 213 -17.82 5.36 0.65
C LEU A 213 -18.41 3.99 0.27
N ARG A 214 -18.60 3.80 -1.04
CA ARG A 214 -18.99 2.51 -1.62
C ARG A 214 -18.10 2.21 -2.82
N TYR A 215 -17.39 1.08 -2.73
CA TYR A 215 -16.51 0.57 -3.78
C TYR A 215 -17.26 -0.52 -4.54
N ASP A 216 -17.97 -0.13 -5.61
CA ASP A 216 -18.91 -1.00 -6.33
C ASP A 216 -19.92 -1.71 -5.40
N GLY A 217 -20.48 -0.95 -4.45
CA GLY A 217 -21.40 -1.43 -3.43
C GLY A 217 -20.74 -1.93 -2.15
N ILE A 218 -19.48 -2.32 -2.17
CA ILE A 218 -18.75 -2.76 -0.96
C ILE A 218 -18.53 -1.54 -0.03
N PRO A 219 -18.90 -1.64 1.26
CA PRO A 219 -18.72 -0.53 2.21
C PRO A 219 -17.27 -0.14 2.40
N GLY A 220 -16.98 1.15 2.47
CA GLY A 220 -15.65 1.70 2.72
C GLY A 220 -15.69 2.90 3.65
N ILE A 221 -14.67 3.04 4.47
CA ILE A 221 -14.46 4.14 5.41
C ILE A 221 -13.09 4.75 5.17
N LEU A 222 -13.05 6.06 5.10
CA LEU A 222 -11.83 6.84 5.32
C LEU A 222 -11.96 7.56 6.64
N MET A 223 -10.89 7.53 7.42
CA MET A 223 -10.80 8.20 8.71
C MET A 223 -10.02 9.51 8.56
N ARG A 224 -10.38 10.48 9.41
CA ARG A 224 -9.60 11.71 9.55
C ARG A 224 -8.14 11.41 9.96
N SER A 225 -7.21 12.31 9.59
CA SER A 225 -5.82 12.18 10.02
C SER A 225 -5.68 12.26 11.55
N ASN A 226 -4.58 11.69 12.06
CA ASN A 226 -4.22 11.84 13.47
C ASN A 226 -3.82 13.27 13.84
N LEU A 227 -3.45 14.09 12.87
CA LEU A 227 -2.95 15.45 13.10
C LEU A 227 -3.96 16.35 13.78
N ARG A 228 -3.45 17.31 14.55
CA ARG A 228 -4.24 18.39 15.15
C ARG A 228 -4.83 19.29 14.08
N ASP A 229 -6.08 19.70 14.30
CA ASP A 229 -6.74 20.76 13.52
C ASP A 229 -6.41 22.14 14.11
N LYS A 230 -7.09 23.18 13.60
CA LYS A 230 -6.96 24.57 14.07
C LYS A 230 -7.24 24.75 15.56
N ASP A 231 -7.93 23.80 16.19
CA ASP A 231 -8.24 23.78 17.62
C ASP A 231 -7.20 23.00 18.47
N GLU A 232 -6.05 22.68 17.88
CA GLU A 232 -4.93 22.00 18.52
C GLU A 232 -5.26 20.60 19.09
N LYS A 233 -6.28 19.94 18.54
CA LYS A 233 -6.72 18.62 19.00
C LYS A 233 -6.49 17.55 17.93
N PRO A 234 -5.57 16.62 18.15
CA PRO A 234 -5.47 15.41 17.33
C PRO A 234 -6.65 14.46 17.56
N GLY A 235 -6.79 13.46 16.72
CA GLY A 235 -7.86 12.47 16.87
C GLY A 235 -7.60 11.19 16.12
N TYR A 236 -8.47 10.21 16.34
CA TYR A 236 -8.36 8.87 15.76
C TYR A 236 -9.75 8.23 15.65
N GLY A 237 -9.83 7.10 14.94
CA GLY A 237 -11.05 6.31 14.82
C GLY A 237 -11.22 5.30 15.95
N ILE A 238 -12.45 5.03 16.35
CA ILE A 238 -12.82 3.88 17.19
C ILE A 238 -13.91 3.10 16.46
N TYR A 239 -13.74 1.79 16.41
CA TYR A 239 -14.71 0.84 15.88
C TYR A 239 -15.23 -0.04 16.99
N GLU A 240 -16.53 -0.15 17.10
CA GLU A 240 -17.21 -1.08 18.00
C GLU A 240 -17.94 -2.12 17.16
N ILE A 241 -17.52 -3.36 17.29
CA ILE A 241 -18.19 -4.49 16.65
C ILE A 241 -19.19 -5.07 17.64
N THR A 242 -20.45 -5.05 17.26
CA THR A 242 -21.55 -5.68 18.01
C THR A 242 -21.93 -7.01 17.37
N GLU A 243 -23.00 -7.65 17.84
CA GLU A 243 -23.50 -8.90 17.25
C GLU A 243 -24.01 -8.71 15.81
N ASP A 244 -24.52 -7.51 15.47
CA ASP A 244 -25.18 -7.23 14.20
C ASP A 244 -24.64 -5.98 13.45
N SER A 245 -23.69 -5.25 14.03
CA SER A 245 -23.28 -3.96 13.48
C SER A 245 -21.80 -3.65 13.70
N ILE A 246 -21.24 -2.85 12.82
CA ILE A 246 -19.98 -2.11 12.98
C ILE A 246 -20.33 -0.65 13.22
N LEU A 247 -20.05 -0.14 14.40
CA LEU A 247 -20.26 1.27 14.75
C LEU A 247 -18.92 2.03 14.65
N VAL A 248 -18.93 3.15 13.96
CA VAL A 248 -17.70 3.92 13.68
C VAL A 248 -17.78 5.29 14.35
N TYR A 249 -16.74 5.58 15.10
CA TYR A 249 -16.64 6.82 15.87
C TYR A 249 -15.35 7.58 15.54
N THR A 250 -15.41 8.89 15.59
CA THR A 250 -14.25 9.77 15.70
C THR A 250 -14.05 10.13 17.17
N GLN A 251 -12.84 9.94 17.66
CA GLN A 251 -12.38 10.34 18.98
C GLN A 251 -11.37 11.48 18.85
N ARG A 252 -11.69 12.65 19.40
CA ARG A 252 -10.76 13.77 19.52
C ARG A 252 -10.22 13.82 20.94
N ILE A 253 -8.98 14.27 21.10
CA ILE A 253 -8.35 14.31 22.41
C ILE A 253 -9.10 15.27 23.33
N GLY A 254 -9.52 14.76 24.50
CA GLY A 254 -10.27 15.51 25.49
C GLY A 254 -11.75 15.73 25.17
N GLU A 255 -12.30 15.09 24.15
CA GLU A 255 -13.70 15.14 23.78
C GLU A 255 -14.37 13.77 23.91
N PRO A 256 -15.71 13.71 24.05
CA PRO A 256 -16.44 12.46 23.90
C PRO A 256 -16.33 11.93 22.47
N LYS A 257 -16.26 10.60 22.30
CA LYS A 257 -16.32 9.99 20.97
C LYS A 257 -17.67 10.31 20.31
N ARG A 258 -17.64 10.57 18.99
CA ARG A 258 -18.80 10.89 18.19
C ARG A 258 -19.02 9.83 17.12
N GLN A 259 -20.16 9.12 17.20
CA GLN A 259 -20.56 8.20 16.14
C GLN A 259 -20.94 8.98 14.87
N TRP A 260 -20.48 8.49 13.69
CA TRP A 260 -20.81 9.11 12.42
C TRP A 260 -21.13 8.09 11.31
N ALA A 261 -20.81 6.81 11.49
CA ALA A 261 -21.23 5.76 10.57
C ALA A 261 -21.63 4.49 11.33
N ALA A 262 -22.42 3.65 10.68
CA ALA A 262 -22.79 2.31 11.14
C ALA A 262 -23.04 1.40 9.94
N PHE A 263 -22.61 0.13 10.04
CA PHE A 263 -22.79 -0.89 9.01
C PHE A 263 -23.39 -2.14 9.63
N SER A 264 -24.45 -2.66 9.01
CA SER A 264 -25.06 -3.92 9.43
C SER A 264 -24.13 -5.11 9.09
N LEU A 265 -24.04 -6.06 9.99
CA LEU A 265 -23.36 -7.35 9.76
C LEU A 265 -24.29 -8.40 9.16
N THR A 266 -25.59 -8.13 9.11
CA THR A 266 -26.63 -9.04 8.59
C THR A 266 -27.06 -8.70 7.18
N ASP A 267 -26.97 -7.42 6.77
CA ASP A 267 -27.39 -6.98 5.45
C ASP A 267 -26.36 -7.36 4.36
N SER A 268 -26.85 -7.56 3.14
CA SER A 268 -26.04 -7.68 1.94
C SER A 268 -25.93 -6.32 1.26
N TYR A 269 -24.76 -5.75 1.17
CA TYR A 269 -24.52 -4.43 0.57
C TYR A 269 -24.25 -4.50 -0.94
N TYR A 270 -23.85 -5.66 -1.45
CA TYR A 270 -23.46 -5.85 -2.86
C TYR A 270 -23.78 -7.28 -3.32
N ASP A 271 -23.95 -7.45 -4.62
CA ASP A 271 -24.12 -8.76 -5.23
C ASP A 271 -22.76 -9.47 -5.33
N ARG A 272 -22.58 -10.53 -4.55
CA ARG A 272 -21.34 -11.32 -4.47
C ARG A 272 -21.11 -12.18 -5.73
N ASN A 273 -22.16 -12.44 -6.51
CA ASN A 273 -22.09 -13.16 -7.79
C ASN A 273 -22.04 -12.21 -9.00
N GLY A 274 -22.15 -10.91 -8.74
CA GLY A 274 -22.09 -9.86 -9.76
C GLY A 274 -20.67 -9.53 -10.20
N LYS A 275 -20.57 -8.54 -11.07
CA LYS A 275 -19.31 -7.92 -11.49
C LYS A 275 -19.29 -6.47 -11.03
N ALA A 276 -18.12 -5.84 -11.05
CA ALA A 276 -18.00 -4.41 -10.86
C ALA A 276 -18.94 -3.65 -11.80
N GLN A 277 -19.53 -2.57 -11.27
CA GLN A 277 -20.48 -1.74 -12.04
C GLN A 277 -19.75 -0.75 -12.95
N LYS A 278 -18.51 -0.42 -12.62
CA LYS A 278 -17.65 0.48 -13.37
C LYS A 278 -16.33 -0.18 -13.72
N TYR A 279 -15.90 0.09 -14.95
CA TYR A 279 -14.57 -0.26 -15.45
C TYR A 279 -13.97 0.97 -16.12
N PRO A 280 -12.65 1.04 -16.26
CA PRO A 280 -12.02 2.08 -17.06
C PRO A 280 -12.54 2.08 -18.49
N ASP A 281 -12.67 3.27 -19.08
CA ASP A 281 -13.04 3.40 -20.49
C ASP A 281 -11.80 3.18 -21.38
N PHE A 282 -11.72 2.00 -21.97
CA PHE A 282 -10.68 1.64 -22.94
C PHE A 282 -11.07 1.94 -24.39
N SER A 283 -12.12 2.73 -24.64
CA SER A 283 -12.61 3.03 -26.00
C SER A 283 -11.56 3.71 -26.88
N VAL A 284 -10.61 4.45 -26.28
CA VAL A 284 -9.47 5.06 -26.96
C VAL A 284 -8.64 4.04 -27.77
N ASN A 285 -8.61 2.78 -27.35
CA ASN A 285 -7.90 1.73 -28.07
C ASN A 285 -8.47 1.50 -29.48
N LYS A 286 -9.75 1.85 -29.73
CA LYS A 286 -10.39 1.74 -31.03
C LYS A 286 -9.87 2.77 -32.05
N GLU A 287 -9.36 3.89 -31.57
CA GLU A 287 -8.74 4.94 -32.40
C GLU A 287 -7.40 4.48 -32.99
N TYR A 288 -6.78 3.50 -32.35
CA TYR A 288 -5.45 2.95 -32.71
C TYR A 288 -5.56 1.50 -33.24
N ALA A 289 -6.58 1.22 -34.06
CA ALA A 289 -6.84 -0.12 -34.59
C ALA A 289 -5.66 -0.71 -35.40
N GLN A 290 -4.72 0.12 -35.87
CA GLN A 290 -3.47 -0.32 -36.51
C GLN A 290 -2.45 -0.90 -35.52
N VAL A 291 -2.58 -0.63 -34.21
CA VAL A 291 -1.75 -1.21 -33.16
C VAL A 291 -2.33 -2.58 -32.81
N GLN A 292 -1.57 -3.63 -33.08
CA GLN A 292 -2.03 -5.00 -32.86
C GLN A 292 -1.19 -5.64 -31.74
N GLU A 293 -1.89 -6.30 -30.82
CA GLU A 293 -1.24 -7.14 -29.84
C GLU A 293 -0.58 -8.32 -30.53
N GLN A 294 0.72 -8.53 -30.26
CA GLN A 294 1.45 -9.67 -30.77
C GLN A 294 1.45 -10.83 -29.77
N TRP A 295 1.59 -10.52 -28.48
CA TRP A 295 1.54 -11.47 -27.38
C TRP A 295 1.42 -10.74 -26.04
N ILE A 296 0.86 -11.43 -25.05
CA ILE A 296 0.80 -10.99 -23.65
C ILE A 296 1.41 -12.07 -22.76
N VAL A 297 2.13 -11.66 -21.72
CA VAL A 297 2.60 -12.53 -20.64
C VAL A 297 2.10 -12.02 -19.32
N GLN A 298 1.34 -12.85 -18.62
CA GLN A 298 0.93 -12.59 -17.25
C GLN A 298 2.05 -13.05 -16.30
N THR A 299 2.80 -12.10 -15.74
CA THR A 299 3.95 -12.39 -14.86
C THR A 299 3.54 -12.77 -13.45
N GLY A 300 2.34 -12.35 -13.03
CA GLY A 300 1.81 -12.53 -11.68
C GLY A 300 2.54 -11.69 -10.61
N ALA A 301 3.27 -10.65 -11.02
CA ALA A 301 3.97 -9.71 -10.15
C ALA A 301 3.88 -8.30 -10.72
N GLY A 302 3.99 -7.28 -9.85
CA GLY A 302 4.10 -5.88 -10.26
C GLY A 302 5.35 -5.65 -11.11
N ILE A 303 5.24 -4.82 -12.15
CA ILE A 303 6.35 -4.41 -13.01
C ILE A 303 6.39 -2.88 -13.00
N TYR A 304 7.51 -2.32 -12.55
CA TYR A 304 7.72 -0.87 -12.46
C TYR A 304 8.78 -0.35 -13.44
N CYS A 305 9.59 -1.27 -13.99
CA CYS A 305 10.64 -0.92 -14.95
C CYS A 305 10.15 -0.99 -16.40
N SER A 306 10.80 -0.25 -17.29
CA SER A 306 10.65 -0.45 -18.72
C SER A 306 11.39 -1.72 -19.16
N PRO A 307 10.91 -2.43 -20.18
CA PRO A 307 11.66 -3.56 -20.74
C PRO A 307 12.92 -3.10 -21.46
N ALA A 308 13.99 -3.90 -21.39
CA ALA A 308 15.18 -3.74 -22.23
C ALA A 308 15.14 -4.77 -23.36
N VAL A 309 15.63 -4.41 -24.54
CA VAL A 309 15.61 -5.30 -25.71
C VAL A 309 17.01 -5.34 -26.33
N GLU A 310 17.50 -6.54 -26.60
CA GLU A 310 18.66 -6.79 -27.44
C GLU A 310 18.40 -7.99 -28.35
N LYS A 311 18.59 -7.80 -29.66
CA LYS A 311 18.36 -8.84 -30.68
C LYS A 311 16.94 -9.42 -30.61
N ASP A 312 16.83 -10.70 -30.22
CA ASP A 312 15.61 -11.49 -30.19
C ASP A 312 15.02 -11.64 -28.75
N LYS A 313 15.52 -10.89 -27.78
CA LYS A 313 15.15 -11.03 -26.37
C LYS A 313 14.66 -9.72 -25.74
N VAL A 314 13.70 -9.88 -24.84
CA VAL A 314 13.17 -8.83 -23.97
C VAL A 314 13.48 -9.20 -22.52
N PHE A 315 14.03 -8.24 -21.75
CA PHE A 315 14.41 -8.41 -20.35
C PHE A 315 13.54 -7.51 -19.48
N VAL A 316 12.92 -8.10 -18.45
CA VAL A 316 11.98 -7.40 -17.56
C VAL A 316 12.29 -7.76 -16.10
N GLY A 317 12.47 -6.74 -15.27
CA GLY A 317 12.54 -6.87 -13.82
C GLY A 317 11.15 -6.81 -13.18
N ASP A 318 10.95 -7.47 -12.05
CA ASP A 318 9.68 -7.43 -11.33
C ASP A 318 9.82 -7.18 -9.82
N ASP A 319 8.68 -6.95 -9.18
CA ASP A 319 8.55 -6.65 -7.76
C ASP A 319 8.94 -7.83 -6.84
N LEU A 320 8.98 -9.04 -7.37
CA LEU A 320 9.46 -10.22 -6.65
C LEU A 320 10.98 -10.45 -6.79
N GLY A 321 11.68 -9.50 -7.43
CA GLY A 321 13.14 -9.57 -7.63
C GLY A 321 13.58 -10.48 -8.74
N ARG A 322 12.71 -10.84 -9.68
CA ARG A 322 13.07 -11.66 -10.82
C ARG A 322 13.42 -10.79 -12.02
N LEU A 323 14.59 -11.00 -12.61
CA LEU A 323 14.89 -10.57 -13.98
C LEU A 323 14.58 -11.73 -14.92
N THR A 324 13.60 -11.54 -15.80
CA THR A 324 13.16 -12.58 -16.73
C THR A 324 13.43 -12.19 -18.18
N ALA A 325 14.00 -13.09 -18.97
CA ALA A 325 14.15 -12.94 -20.40
C ALA A 325 13.04 -13.69 -21.15
N TYR A 326 12.46 -13.01 -22.12
CA TYR A 326 11.44 -13.54 -23.02
C TYR A 326 11.89 -13.43 -24.46
N ALA A 327 11.45 -14.38 -25.30
CA ALA A 327 11.65 -14.29 -26.73
C ALA A 327 10.80 -13.14 -27.32
N LEU A 328 11.42 -12.18 -27.99
CA LEU A 328 10.76 -11.02 -28.58
C LEU A 328 9.64 -11.40 -29.54
N LYS A 329 9.80 -12.52 -30.28
CA LYS A 329 8.84 -12.96 -31.30
C LYS A 329 7.48 -13.40 -30.73
N ASN A 330 7.45 -14.03 -29.55
CA ASN A 330 6.26 -14.73 -29.06
C ASN A 330 6.07 -14.73 -27.55
N GLY A 331 6.84 -13.94 -26.79
CA GLY A 331 6.75 -13.87 -25.34
C GLY A 331 7.13 -15.14 -24.58
N LYS A 332 7.71 -16.16 -25.26
CA LYS A 332 8.14 -17.39 -24.57
C LYS A 332 9.24 -17.07 -23.55
N LYS A 333 9.04 -17.47 -22.30
CA LYS A 333 10.06 -17.38 -21.26
C LYS A 333 11.28 -18.21 -21.64
N LEU A 334 12.45 -17.59 -21.63
CA LEU A 334 13.73 -18.21 -21.94
C LEU A 334 14.46 -18.62 -20.67
N TRP A 335 14.63 -17.70 -19.74
CA TRP A 335 15.25 -17.93 -18.44
C TRP A 335 14.76 -16.89 -17.42
N SER A 336 15.06 -17.07 -16.15
CA SER A 336 14.80 -16.12 -15.06
C SER A 336 15.90 -16.22 -14.04
N PHE A 337 16.35 -15.06 -13.55
CA PHE A 337 17.31 -14.92 -12.46
C PHE A 337 16.59 -14.31 -11.25
N GLN A 338 16.91 -14.77 -10.04
CA GLN A 338 16.34 -14.26 -8.79
C GLN A 338 17.38 -13.41 -8.04
N SER A 339 17.13 -12.11 -7.86
CA SER A 339 17.84 -11.26 -6.92
C SER A 339 17.23 -11.35 -5.53
N GLY A 340 17.87 -10.72 -4.54
CA GLY A 340 17.42 -10.81 -3.13
C GLY A 340 16.16 -10.01 -2.82
N LYS A 341 15.88 -8.94 -3.57
CA LYS A 341 14.71 -8.06 -3.40
C LYS A 341 14.24 -7.53 -4.76
N ARG A 342 13.22 -6.67 -4.77
CA ARG A 342 12.56 -6.14 -5.97
C ARG A 342 13.51 -5.43 -6.94
N ILE A 343 13.16 -5.51 -8.23
CA ILE A 343 13.84 -4.82 -9.32
C ILE A 343 12.87 -3.76 -9.85
N VAL A 344 13.14 -2.50 -9.54
CA VAL A 344 12.29 -1.37 -9.95
C VAL A 344 12.96 -0.52 -11.02
N GLY A 345 14.29 -0.45 -11.04
CA GLY A 345 15.07 0.24 -12.06
C GLY A 345 15.04 -0.48 -13.40
N THR A 346 14.93 0.29 -14.49
CA THR A 346 14.98 -0.27 -15.85
C THR A 346 16.34 -0.90 -16.12
N PRO A 347 16.41 -2.18 -16.51
CA PRO A 347 17.67 -2.83 -16.90
C PRO A 347 18.20 -2.24 -18.22
N ALA A 348 19.48 -2.44 -18.48
CA ALA A 348 20.05 -2.17 -19.80
C ALA A 348 20.82 -3.40 -20.29
N VAL A 349 20.89 -3.58 -21.60
CA VAL A 349 21.58 -4.72 -22.22
C VAL A 349 22.46 -4.22 -23.36
N SER A 350 23.66 -4.70 -23.43
CA SER A 350 24.62 -4.45 -24.51
C SER A 350 25.68 -5.55 -24.56
N GLU A 351 26.15 -5.86 -25.75
CA GLU A 351 27.22 -6.86 -25.98
C GLU A 351 26.89 -8.24 -25.36
N GLY A 352 25.62 -8.60 -25.28
CA GLY A 352 25.19 -9.86 -24.68
C GLY A 352 25.26 -9.90 -23.15
N ILE A 353 25.37 -8.75 -22.47
CA ILE A 353 25.35 -8.62 -21.01
C ILE A 353 24.21 -7.73 -20.60
N VAL A 354 23.34 -8.20 -19.69
CA VAL A 354 22.26 -7.40 -19.09
C VAL A 354 22.69 -6.94 -17.70
N VAL A 355 22.52 -5.64 -17.44
CA VAL A 355 22.88 -4.98 -16.19
C VAL A 355 21.63 -4.38 -15.54
N PHE A 356 21.45 -4.57 -14.25
CA PHE A 356 20.33 -4.01 -13.48
C PHE A 356 20.71 -3.79 -12.02
N GLY A 357 19.97 -2.90 -11.36
CA GLY A 357 20.01 -2.70 -9.91
C GLY A 357 18.87 -3.43 -9.21
N SER A 358 19.06 -3.78 -7.94
CA SER A 358 18.05 -4.38 -7.08
C SER A 358 18.01 -3.69 -5.72
N ALA A 359 16.86 -3.73 -5.08
CA ALA A 359 16.67 -3.21 -3.73
C ALA A 359 17.41 -4.03 -2.64
N ASP A 360 18.10 -5.10 -3.01
CA ASP A 360 19.03 -5.86 -2.15
C ASP A 360 20.43 -5.25 -2.06
N CYS A 361 20.58 -3.99 -2.46
CA CYS A 361 21.82 -3.23 -2.43
C CYS A 361 22.89 -3.74 -3.42
N LYS A 362 22.50 -4.33 -4.55
CA LYS A 362 23.43 -4.87 -5.56
C LYS A 362 23.12 -4.39 -6.96
N ILE A 363 24.21 -4.24 -7.73
CA ILE A 363 24.18 -4.13 -9.19
C ILE A 363 24.62 -5.48 -9.74
N TYR A 364 23.86 -6.02 -10.68
CA TYR A 364 24.09 -7.32 -11.28
C TYR A 364 24.46 -7.20 -12.75
N GLY A 365 25.40 -8.02 -13.19
CA GLY A 365 25.68 -8.30 -14.59
C GLY A 365 25.45 -9.77 -14.91
N LEU A 366 24.56 -10.06 -15.86
CA LEU A 366 24.24 -11.42 -16.28
C LEU A 366 24.52 -11.62 -17.75
N ASP A 367 24.87 -12.87 -18.12
CA ASP A 367 24.87 -13.32 -19.50
C ASP A 367 23.43 -13.27 -20.06
N ALA A 368 23.21 -12.42 -21.08
CA ALA A 368 21.91 -12.21 -21.69
C ALA A 368 21.36 -13.45 -22.41
N GLN A 369 22.22 -14.45 -22.74
CA GLN A 369 21.80 -15.64 -23.43
C GLN A 369 21.15 -16.68 -22.51
N ASN A 370 21.69 -16.83 -21.30
CA ASN A 370 21.29 -17.93 -20.40
C ASN A 370 20.95 -17.48 -18.97
N GLY A 371 21.14 -16.20 -18.61
CA GLY A 371 20.86 -15.66 -17.29
C GLY A 371 21.89 -15.99 -16.22
N ASN A 372 23.05 -16.53 -16.58
CA ASN A 372 24.11 -16.83 -15.62
C ASN A 372 24.70 -15.53 -15.04
N LEU A 373 24.93 -15.53 -13.74
CA LEU A 373 25.59 -14.42 -13.04
C LEU A 373 27.05 -14.34 -13.50
N LEU A 374 27.46 -13.17 -13.99
CA LEU A 374 28.84 -12.87 -14.36
C LEU A 374 29.57 -12.16 -13.22
N TRP A 375 28.94 -11.15 -12.63
CA TRP A 375 29.49 -10.33 -11.55
C TRP A 375 28.41 -9.60 -10.75
N THR A 376 28.77 -9.15 -9.54
CA THR A 376 28.00 -8.23 -8.72
C THR A 376 28.85 -7.07 -8.24
N VAL A 377 28.24 -5.90 -8.02
CA VAL A 377 28.83 -4.76 -7.35
C VAL A 377 27.92 -4.40 -6.17
N GLU A 378 28.49 -4.35 -4.97
CA GLU A 378 27.78 -3.98 -3.75
C GLU A 378 27.60 -2.46 -3.67
N ALA A 379 26.45 -2.02 -3.19
CA ALA A 379 26.13 -0.66 -2.77
C ALA A 379 25.79 -0.67 -1.26
N ALA A 380 25.91 0.48 -0.59
CA ALA A 380 25.58 0.55 0.82
C ALA A 380 24.05 0.57 1.08
N GLU A 381 23.29 1.04 0.08
CA GLU A 381 21.84 1.17 0.12
C GLU A 381 21.21 0.64 -1.18
N PRO A 382 19.87 0.48 -1.26
CA PRO A 382 19.16 -0.03 -2.42
C PRO A 382 19.52 0.63 -3.74
N VAL A 383 19.58 -0.16 -4.80
CA VAL A 383 19.87 0.29 -6.15
C VAL A 383 18.57 0.33 -6.95
N LEU A 384 17.93 1.49 -6.94
CA LEU A 384 16.61 1.72 -7.57
C LEU A 384 16.74 2.39 -8.96
N GLY A 385 17.91 2.90 -9.28
CA GLY A 385 18.17 3.64 -10.51
C GLY A 385 18.09 2.78 -11.77
N ALA A 386 17.62 3.40 -12.87
CA ALA A 386 17.68 2.78 -14.18
C ALA A 386 19.13 2.83 -14.72
N VAL A 387 19.47 1.86 -15.56
CA VAL A 387 20.82 1.71 -16.13
C VAL A 387 20.89 2.34 -17.54
N THR A 388 21.97 3.03 -17.85
CA THR A 388 22.37 3.38 -19.22
C THR A 388 23.72 2.73 -19.52
N ILE A 389 23.84 2.06 -20.66
CA ILE A 389 25.12 1.50 -21.12
C ILE A 389 25.61 2.28 -22.33
N GLU A 390 26.86 2.75 -22.28
CA GLU A 390 27.55 3.38 -23.38
C GLU A 390 29.02 2.95 -23.38
N ASN A 391 29.55 2.51 -24.54
CA ASN A 391 30.94 2.10 -24.71
C ASN A 391 31.44 1.07 -23.67
N SER A 392 30.66 0.00 -23.47
CA SER A 392 30.91 -1.08 -22.49
C SER A 392 30.94 -0.61 -21.01
N ILE A 393 30.41 0.57 -20.71
CA ILE A 393 30.28 1.11 -19.35
C ILE A 393 28.80 1.26 -19.00
N ALA A 394 28.38 0.68 -17.88
CA ALA A 394 27.07 0.89 -17.27
C ALA A 394 27.13 2.07 -16.29
N TYR A 395 26.21 2.99 -16.43
CA TYR A 395 26.03 4.15 -15.57
C TYR A 395 24.77 3.98 -14.74
N ILE A 396 24.90 4.03 -13.41
CA ILE A 396 23.81 3.74 -12.49
C ILE A 396 23.99 4.48 -11.18
N GLY A 397 22.88 4.98 -10.63
CA GLY A 397 22.81 5.56 -9.30
C GLY A 397 22.13 4.64 -8.30
N ALA A 398 22.39 4.89 -7.02
CA ALA A 398 21.77 4.15 -5.91
C ALA A 398 21.32 5.12 -4.80
N SER A 399 20.62 4.57 -3.80
CA SER A 399 20.16 5.33 -2.63
C SER A 399 21.28 5.66 -1.64
N ASP A 400 22.45 5.06 -1.80
CA ASP A 400 23.66 5.36 -1.02
C ASP A 400 24.37 6.68 -1.43
N HIS A 401 23.66 7.57 -2.10
CA HIS A 401 24.15 8.87 -2.57
C HIS A 401 25.35 8.77 -3.52
N THR A 402 25.52 7.61 -4.16
CA THR A 402 26.67 7.35 -5.06
C THR A 402 26.21 7.01 -6.47
N PHE A 403 26.76 7.70 -7.42
CA PHE A 403 26.62 7.39 -8.85
C PHE A 403 27.87 6.64 -9.34
N ARG A 404 27.70 5.55 -10.10
CA ARG A 404 28.77 4.64 -10.49
C ARG A 404 28.84 4.44 -12.00
N ALA A 405 30.07 4.30 -12.50
CA ALA A 405 30.37 3.80 -13.83
C ALA A 405 31.06 2.43 -13.71
N VAL A 406 30.45 1.40 -14.24
CA VAL A 406 30.85 -0.01 -14.08
C VAL A 406 31.15 -0.60 -15.45
N ASN A 407 32.30 -1.25 -15.62
CA ASN A 407 32.60 -2.02 -16.83
C ASN A 407 31.67 -3.23 -16.91
N ILE A 408 30.88 -3.33 -17.99
CA ILE A 408 29.85 -4.40 -18.10
C ILE A 408 30.43 -5.80 -18.22
N ARG A 409 31.67 -5.96 -18.72
CA ARG A 409 32.29 -7.26 -18.91
C ARG A 409 32.91 -7.82 -17.64
N THR A 410 33.42 -6.94 -16.76
CA THR A 410 34.22 -7.37 -15.58
C THR A 410 33.57 -7.05 -14.24
N GLY A 411 32.57 -6.14 -14.19
CA GLY A 411 32.03 -5.60 -12.94
C GLY A 411 32.94 -4.59 -12.24
N GLU A 412 34.09 -4.21 -12.85
CA GLU A 412 35.02 -3.25 -12.27
C GLU A 412 34.37 -1.86 -12.23
N VAL A 413 34.33 -1.24 -11.06
CA VAL A 413 33.92 0.16 -10.90
C VAL A 413 35.02 1.07 -11.42
N LYS A 414 34.85 1.67 -12.58
CA LYS A 414 35.81 2.57 -13.18
C LYS A 414 35.96 3.89 -12.45
N TRP A 415 34.84 4.41 -11.99
CA TRP A 415 34.76 5.55 -11.08
C TRP A 415 33.43 5.57 -10.32
N ALA A 416 33.43 6.25 -9.19
CA ALA A 416 32.25 6.52 -8.39
C ALA A 416 32.24 7.99 -7.97
N PHE A 417 31.08 8.60 -8.01
CA PHE A 417 30.84 9.96 -7.54
C PHE A 417 29.94 9.89 -6.29
N ALA A 418 30.57 10.09 -5.13
CA ALA A 418 29.89 10.18 -3.83
C ALA A 418 29.66 11.66 -3.48
N GLY A 419 28.45 12.08 -3.30
CA GLY A 419 28.12 13.49 -3.01
C GLY A 419 26.85 13.92 -3.72
N VAL A 420 26.11 12.96 -4.20
CA VAL A 420 24.74 13.17 -4.68
C VAL A 420 23.86 13.51 -3.49
N ARG A 421 23.07 14.55 -3.62
CA ARG A 421 22.06 14.89 -2.62
C ARG A 421 20.77 14.11 -2.95
N GLY A 422 20.29 13.29 -2.02
CA GLY A 422 19.17 12.40 -2.24
C GLY A 422 19.53 11.14 -3.04
N TYR A 423 18.55 10.32 -3.32
CA TYR A 423 18.70 9.05 -4.03
C TYR A 423 18.42 9.20 -5.55
N ILE A 424 18.88 8.23 -6.34
CA ILE A 424 18.81 8.28 -7.80
C ILE A 424 17.92 7.15 -8.32
N GLU A 425 16.79 7.50 -8.90
CA GLU A 425 15.86 6.57 -9.58
C GLU A 425 15.88 6.74 -11.10
N THR A 426 16.34 7.91 -11.57
CA THR A 426 16.24 8.29 -12.97
C THR A 426 17.22 7.52 -13.86
N LYS A 427 16.86 7.39 -15.15
CA LYS A 427 17.78 6.89 -16.18
C LYS A 427 18.80 7.97 -16.55
N PRO A 428 20.12 7.72 -16.42
CA PRO A 428 21.12 8.68 -16.81
C PRO A 428 21.17 8.85 -18.33
N LEU A 429 21.50 10.07 -18.77
CA LEU A 429 21.82 10.39 -20.16
C LEU A 429 23.34 10.47 -20.31
N VAL A 430 23.88 9.81 -21.31
CA VAL A 430 25.30 9.87 -21.69
C VAL A 430 25.38 10.51 -23.06
N THR A 431 26.14 11.59 -23.18
CA THR A 431 26.35 12.33 -24.43
C THR A 431 27.64 13.20 -24.36
N ASP A 432 28.36 13.34 -25.45
CA ASP A 432 29.51 14.24 -25.57
C ASP A 432 30.52 14.17 -24.40
N ASN A 433 30.90 12.97 -24.00
CA ASN A 433 31.76 12.70 -22.83
C ASN A 433 31.20 13.22 -21.49
N LYS A 434 29.87 13.42 -21.39
CA LYS A 434 29.18 13.84 -20.17
C LYS A 434 28.19 12.82 -19.75
N VAL A 435 28.01 12.67 -18.42
CA VAL A 435 26.92 11.91 -17.84
C VAL A 435 26.02 12.90 -17.10
N ILE A 436 24.75 12.91 -17.47
CA ILE A 436 23.72 13.77 -16.87
C ILE A 436 22.75 12.86 -16.15
N PHE A 437 22.53 13.10 -14.87
CA PHE A 437 21.58 12.37 -14.05
C PHE A 437 20.86 13.31 -13.09
N LEU A 438 19.69 12.91 -12.63
CA LEU A 438 18.90 13.64 -11.65
C LEU A 438 18.84 12.83 -10.35
N SER A 439 19.03 13.52 -9.24
CA SER A 439 18.79 12.98 -7.91
C SER A 439 17.55 13.62 -7.32
N LEU A 440 16.86 12.86 -6.51
CA LEU A 440 15.66 13.32 -5.83
C LEU A 440 16.07 13.97 -4.52
N ILE A 441 15.78 15.27 -4.40
CA ILE A 441 15.96 16.04 -3.18
C ILE A 441 14.58 16.47 -2.73
N HIS A 442 14.19 16.13 -1.51
CA HIS A 442 13.07 16.79 -0.88
C HIS A 442 13.43 18.23 -0.57
N ILE A 443 12.72 19.15 -1.20
CA ILE A 443 12.70 20.55 -0.81
C ILE A 443 11.39 20.69 -0.02
N SER A 444 11.52 20.62 1.30
CA SER A 444 10.43 20.96 2.23
C SER A 444 10.23 22.47 2.30
#